data_ea30ee8676f943b4b241f0cf380f1ec9
#
_entry.id   ea30ee8676f943b4b241f0cf380f1ec9
#
_cell.length_a   1.000
_cell.length_b   1.000
_cell.length_c   1.000
_cell.angle_alpha   90.00
_cell.angle_beta   90.00
_cell.angle_gamma   90.00
#
_symmetry.space_group_name_H-M   'P 1'
#
loop_
_entity.id
_entity.type
_entity.pdbx_description
1 polymer ?
#
loop_
_entity_poly.entity_id
_entity_poly.type
_entity_poly.pdbx_seq_one_letter_code
_entity_poly.pdbx_strand_id
1 'polypeptide(L)'
;MSRRLGATLAVYGFAVLAVWAGLTYTHGNSALAIGDPGEFVRWAQPIVQAIKNLLVAVTVGSLVLAAWAFSEKSESLTRSLRRASLAANGWLVFGVLHFLLTYLWVTGSKFSTDANFGSGLLQFATEVELGQALTVNMAFAALTSFAALLATGLRSTLFAAVSALAGLVPLALIGHAAGTTGHDMAVNSMGLHLVAVTIWVGGLIELGFQLRSDNWQILAKRYSTLALFAFAVTAVSGVAAAMLRIVEVKYIFTQWGILALAKVVILVVLGVF
;
A
#
# COMPACT_ATOMS: atom_id res chain seq x y z
N MET A 1 -10.69 20.29 14.61
CA MET A 1 -9.46 19.47 14.51
C MET A 1 -9.65 18.06 15.08
N SER A 2 -10.35 17.89 16.20
CA SER A 2 -10.50 16.58 16.90
C SER A 2 -11.23 15.48 16.11
N ARG A 3 -12.32 15.76 15.40
CA ARG A 3 -13.10 14.74 14.66
C ARG A 3 -12.37 14.15 13.45
N ARG A 4 -11.58 14.95 12.72
CA ARG A 4 -10.78 14.44 11.58
C ARG A 4 -9.62 13.56 12.04
N LEU A 5 -8.96 13.96 13.12
CA LEU A 5 -7.91 13.14 13.74
C LEU A 5 -8.49 11.81 14.20
N GLY A 6 -9.68 11.83 14.85
CA GLY A 6 -10.38 10.61 15.27
C GLY A 6 -10.71 9.68 14.11
N ALA A 7 -11.22 10.18 12.97
CA ALA A 7 -11.51 9.36 11.79
C ALA A 7 -10.23 8.75 11.18
N THR A 8 -9.15 9.54 11.09
CA THR A 8 -7.87 9.03 10.59
C THR A 8 -7.33 7.93 11.52
N LEU A 9 -7.29 8.16 12.82
CA LEU A 9 -6.85 7.16 13.79
C LEU A 9 -7.71 5.90 13.77
N ALA A 10 -9.03 6.03 13.53
CA ALA A 10 -9.94 4.89 13.39
C ALA A 10 -9.59 4.03 12.18
N VAL A 11 -9.26 4.61 11.02
CA VAL A 11 -8.83 3.87 9.82
C VAL A 11 -7.55 3.08 10.08
N TYR A 12 -6.53 3.71 10.67
CA TYR A 12 -5.29 3.02 11.01
C TYR A 12 -5.49 1.97 12.09
N GLY A 13 -6.29 2.27 13.12
CA GLY A 13 -6.63 1.33 14.18
C GLY A 13 -7.36 0.10 13.63
N PHE A 14 -8.32 0.30 12.73
CA PHE A 14 -9.03 -0.80 12.07
C PHE A 14 -8.09 -1.67 11.23
N ALA A 15 -7.17 -1.06 10.49
CA ALA A 15 -6.18 -1.81 9.70
C ALA A 15 -5.26 -2.65 10.59
N VAL A 16 -4.79 -2.11 11.72
CA VAL A 16 -3.98 -2.84 12.70
C VAL A 16 -4.76 -4.01 13.30
N LEU A 17 -6.03 -3.78 13.68
CA LEU A 17 -6.91 -4.82 14.20
C LEU A 17 -7.17 -5.92 13.16
N ALA A 18 -7.37 -5.57 11.90
CA ALA A 18 -7.56 -6.54 10.81
C ALA A 18 -6.31 -7.40 10.59
N VAL A 19 -5.11 -6.80 10.65
CA VAL A 19 -3.84 -7.54 10.60
C VAL A 19 -3.69 -8.46 11.81
N TRP A 20 -3.96 -7.95 13.00
CA TRP A 20 -3.91 -8.75 14.24
C TRP A 20 -4.85 -9.96 14.16
N ALA A 21 -6.10 -9.74 13.78
CA ALA A 21 -7.09 -10.81 13.64
C ALA A 21 -6.67 -11.83 12.58
N GLY A 22 -6.16 -11.38 11.42
CA GLY A 22 -5.68 -12.24 10.35
C GLY A 22 -4.50 -13.12 10.78
N LEU A 23 -3.50 -12.53 11.44
CA LEU A 23 -2.33 -13.27 11.95
C LEU A 23 -2.70 -14.28 13.01
N THR A 24 -3.60 -13.90 13.93
CA THR A 24 -4.09 -14.82 15.00
C THR A 24 -4.88 -15.98 14.38
N TYR A 25 -5.77 -15.69 13.43
CA TYR A 25 -6.59 -16.71 12.75
C TYR A 25 -5.75 -17.70 11.95
N THR A 26 -4.72 -17.21 11.24
CA THR A 26 -3.86 -18.07 10.40
C THR A 26 -2.66 -18.65 11.11
N HIS A 27 -2.46 -18.34 12.41
CA HIS A 27 -1.23 -18.63 13.14
C HIS A 27 0.04 -18.10 12.44
N GLY A 28 -0.10 -17.04 11.65
CA GLY A 28 1.00 -16.44 10.90
C GLY A 28 2.06 -15.76 11.77
N ASN A 29 1.77 -15.58 13.05
CA ASN A 29 2.66 -15.07 14.08
C ASN A 29 3.36 -16.18 14.90
N SER A 30 3.19 -17.46 14.53
CA SER A 30 3.84 -18.59 15.23
C SER A 30 5.36 -18.55 15.04
N ALA A 31 6.08 -19.06 16.04
CA ALA A 31 7.53 -19.18 15.97
C ALA A 31 7.95 -20.07 14.80
N LEU A 32 8.96 -19.65 14.06
CA LEU A 32 9.54 -20.44 13.00
C LEU A 32 10.46 -21.52 13.59
N ALA A 33 10.45 -22.72 13.02
CA ALA A 33 11.30 -23.82 13.48
C ALA A 33 12.81 -23.53 13.27
N ILE A 34 13.15 -22.73 12.26
CA ILE A 34 14.52 -22.33 11.92
C ILE A 34 14.49 -20.84 11.54
N GLY A 35 15.47 -20.10 12.04
CA GLY A 35 15.62 -18.67 11.67
C GLY A 35 14.49 -17.78 12.19
N ASP A 36 14.04 -18.01 13.44
CA ASP A 36 12.99 -17.18 14.05
C ASP A 36 13.52 -15.78 14.41
N PRO A 37 12.95 -14.71 13.79
CA PRO A 37 13.37 -13.33 14.08
C PRO A 37 12.93 -12.83 15.46
N GLY A 38 12.09 -13.59 16.14
CA GLY A 38 11.52 -13.25 17.46
C GLY A 38 10.11 -12.67 17.36
N GLU A 39 9.39 -12.76 18.49
CA GLU A 39 7.99 -12.40 18.60
C GLU A 39 7.71 -10.96 18.16
N PHE A 40 8.55 -10.02 18.57
CA PHE A 40 8.40 -8.60 18.17
C PHE A 40 8.38 -8.43 16.64
N VAL A 41 9.31 -9.04 15.94
CA VAL A 41 9.39 -8.91 14.47
C VAL A 41 8.21 -9.58 13.79
N ARG A 42 7.76 -10.73 14.29
CA ARG A 42 6.59 -11.45 13.76
C ARG A 42 5.30 -10.63 13.83
N TRP A 43 5.14 -9.78 14.82
CA TRP A 43 4.00 -8.87 14.93
C TRP A 43 4.24 -7.53 14.24
N ALA A 44 5.41 -6.94 14.42
CA ALA A 44 5.70 -5.58 13.97
C ALA A 44 5.78 -5.48 12.43
N GLN A 45 6.38 -6.47 11.75
CA GLN A 45 6.61 -6.43 10.31
C GLN A 45 5.29 -6.28 9.52
N PRO A 46 4.26 -7.13 9.69
CA PRO A 46 3.00 -7.00 8.95
C PRO A 46 2.17 -5.77 9.36
N ILE A 47 2.25 -5.33 10.62
CA ILE A 47 1.59 -4.11 11.09
C ILE A 47 2.21 -2.88 10.43
N VAL A 48 3.54 -2.78 10.43
CA VAL A 48 4.28 -1.68 9.79
C VAL A 48 4.03 -1.66 8.28
N GLN A 49 3.98 -2.83 7.65
CA GLN A 49 3.62 -2.96 6.23
C GLN A 49 2.20 -2.43 5.95
N ALA A 50 1.22 -2.76 6.78
CA ALA A 50 -0.15 -2.30 6.61
C ALA A 50 -0.26 -0.77 6.75
N ILE A 51 0.40 -0.18 7.76
CA ILE A 51 0.45 1.27 7.94
C ILE A 51 1.13 1.94 6.75
N LYS A 52 2.27 1.41 6.29
CA LYS A 52 2.96 1.89 5.09
C LYS A 52 2.02 1.87 3.87
N ASN A 53 1.31 0.77 3.65
CA ASN A 53 0.42 0.64 2.50
C ASN A 53 -0.75 1.64 2.55
N LEU A 54 -1.29 1.94 3.72
CA LEU A 54 -2.28 3.01 3.89
C LEU A 54 -1.70 4.40 3.57
N LEU A 55 -0.48 4.68 4.02
CA LEU A 55 0.21 5.93 3.71
C LEU A 55 0.47 6.09 2.21
N VAL A 56 0.85 5.00 1.53
CA VAL A 56 0.95 4.94 0.06
C VAL A 56 -0.40 5.26 -0.58
N ALA A 57 -1.49 4.61 -0.13
CA ALA A 57 -2.82 4.85 -0.67
C ALA A 57 -3.26 6.30 -0.48
N VAL A 58 -3.05 6.89 0.69
CA VAL A 58 -3.34 8.31 0.96
C VAL A 58 -2.51 9.21 0.04
N THR A 59 -1.22 8.92 -0.15
CA THR A 59 -0.34 9.69 -1.04
C THR A 59 -0.84 9.65 -2.48
N VAL A 60 -1.04 8.46 -3.04
CA VAL A 60 -1.51 8.26 -4.42
C VAL A 60 -2.90 8.86 -4.61
N GLY A 61 -3.84 8.55 -3.71
CA GLY A 61 -5.21 9.05 -3.80
C GLY A 61 -5.30 10.58 -3.74
N SER A 62 -4.54 11.21 -2.83
CA SER A 62 -4.50 12.67 -2.74
C SER A 62 -3.93 13.32 -4.00
N LEU A 63 -2.86 12.75 -4.59
CA LEU A 63 -2.23 13.29 -5.80
C LEU A 63 -3.07 13.06 -7.05
N VAL A 64 -3.62 11.85 -7.21
CA VAL A 64 -4.47 11.51 -8.37
C VAL A 64 -5.75 12.34 -8.34
N LEU A 65 -6.41 12.46 -7.18
CA LEU A 65 -7.60 13.29 -7.06
C LEU A 65 -7.28 14.78 -7.24
N ALA A 66 -6.12 15.23 -6.76
CA ALA A 66 -5.64 16.59 -6.99
C ALA A 66 -5.44 16.90 -8.47
N ALA A 67 -4.85 15.98 -9.22
CA ALA A 67 -4.62 16.14 -10.65
C ALA A 67 -5.90 16.01 -11.49
N TRP A 68 -6.84 15.16 -11.06
CA TRP A 68 -8.04 14.84 -11.84
C TRP A 68 -9.23 15.75 -11.55
N ALA A 69 -9.41 16.13 -10.28
CA ALA A 69 -10.68 16.70 -9.82
C ALA A 69 -10.62 18.16 -9.43
N PHE A 70 -9.45 18.70 -9.08
CA PHE A 70 -9.35 20.08 -8.59
C PHE A 70 -9.04 21.07 -9.72
N SER A 71 -9.57 22.28 -9.56
CA SER A 71 -9.15 23.42 -10.38
C SER A 71 -7.80 23.95 -9.90
N GLU A 72 -7.02 24.47 -10.86
CA GLU A 72 -5.75 25.14 -10.55
C GLU A 72 -5.96 26.28 -9.53
N LYS A 73 -5.03 26.41 -8.59
CA LYS A 73 -5.03 27.44 -7.52
C LYS A 73 -6.20 27.33 -6.51
N SER A 74 -6.88 26.19 -6.42
CA SER A 74 -7.89 26.01 -5.38
C SER A 74 -7.26 25.71 -4.02
N GLU A 75 -7.90 26.15 -2.92
CA GLU A 75 -7.49 25.80 -1.57
C GLU A 75 -7.53 24.29 -1.32
N SER A 76 -8.46 23.60 -1.98
CA SER A 76 -8.57 22.14 -1.95
C SER A 76 -7.34 21.47 -2.56
N LEU A 77 -6.81 21.98 -3.67
CA LEU A 77 -5.55 21.52 -4.26
C LEU A 77 -4.39 21.64 -3.27
N THR A 78 -4.21 22.81 -2.69
CA THR A 78 -3.12 23.06 -1.73
C THR A 78 -3.22 22.13 -0.52
N ARG A 79 -4.42 21.93 0.02
CA ARG A 79 -4.64 21.00 1.14
C ARG A 79 -4.36 19.54 0.77
N SER A 80 -4.74 19.11 -0.44
CA SER A 80 -4.43 17.76 -0.94
C SER A 80 -2.93 17.54 -1.12
N LEU A 81 -2.23 18.48 -1.73
CA LEU A 81 -0.78 18.41 -1.92
C LEU A 81 -0.03 18.33 -0.59
N ARG A 82 -0.45 19.14 0.41
CA ARG A 82 0.13 19.07 1.76
C ARG A 82 -0.13 17.70 2.41
N ARG A 83 -1.33 17.12 2.28
CA ARG A 83 -1.61 15.76 2.78
C ARG A 83 -0.76 14.72 2.07
N ALA A 84 -0.65 14.82 0.75
CA ALA A 84 0.17 13.92 -0.04
C ALA A 84 1.63 13.96 0.40
N SER A 85 2.21 15.14 0.59
CA SER A 85 3.58 15.29 1.08
C SER A 85 3.75 14.69 2.49
N LEU A 86 2.84 14.98 3.43
CA LEU A 86 2.90 14.42 4.77
C LEU A 86 2.74 12.89 4.78
N ALA A 87 1.83 12.36 3.96
CA ALA A 87 1.63 10.92 3.83
C ALA A 87 2.85 10.25 3.16
N ALA A 88 3.48 10.89 2.16
CA ALA A 88 4.69 10.40 1.52
C ALA A 88 5.90 10.39 2.48
N ASN A 89 6.02 11.40 3.36
CA ASN A 89 7.01 11.36 4.45
C ASN A 89 6.74 10.17 5.40
N GLY A 90 5.49 9.96 5.77
CA GLY A 90 5.10 8.79 6.56
C GLY A 90 5.43 7.48 5.80
N TRP A 91 5.14 7.40 4.49
CA TRP A 91 5.51 6.26 3.66
C TRP A 91 7.02 6.00 3.70
N LEU A 92 7.86 7.03 3.58
CA LEU A 92 9.32 6.89 3.70
C LEU A 92 9.72 6.34 5.08
N VAL A 93 9.24 6.95 6.17
CA VAL A 93 9.57 6.52 7.54
C VAL A 93 9.16 5.07 7.79
N PHE A 94 7.90 4.73 7.49
CA PHE A 94 7.41 3.36 7.63
C PHE A 94 8.01 2.41 6.58
N GLY A 95 8.48 2.94 5.44
CA GLY A 95 9.28 2.21 4.45
C GLY A 95 10.60 1.73 5.03
N VAL A 96 11.34 2.62 5.70
CA VAL A 96 12.61 2.28 6.39
C VAL A 96 12.37 1.25 7.48
N LEU A 97 11.33 1.44 8.31
CA LEU A 97 10.98 0.47 9.36
C LEU A 97 10.61 -0.90 8.76
N HIS A 98 9.80 -0.89 7.70
CA HIS A 98 9.41 -2.12 7.00
C HIS A 98 10.61 -2.82 6.36
N PHE A 99 11.53 -2.08 5.74
CA PHE A 99 12.78 -2.62 5.19
C PHE A 99 13.60 -3.33 6.26
N LEU A 100 13.85 -2.67 7.40
CA LEU A 100 14.60 -3.25 8.51
C LEU A 100 13.92 -4.52 9.07
N LEU A 101 12.62 -4.45 9.34
CA LEU A 101 11.86 -5.60 9.86
C LEU A 101 11.80 -6.75 8.85
N THR A 102 11.75 -6.44 7.55
CA THR A 102 11.77 -7.46 6.48
C THR A 102 13.14 -8.11 6.38
N TYR A 103 14.23 -7.36 6.52
CA TYR A 103 15.58 -7.92 6.61
C TYR A 103 15.69 -8.91 7.78
N LEU A 104 15.27 -8.50 8.98
CA LEU A 104 15.28 -9.37 10.17
C LEU A 104 14.41 -10.62 9.96
N TRP A 105 13.24 -10.46 9.32
CA TRP A 105 12.34 -11.56 9.01
C TRP A 105 12.95 -12.57 8.05
N VAL A 106 13.55 -12.11 6.96
CA VAL A 106 14.10 -12.99 5.91
C VAL A 106 15.37 -13.71 6.36
N THR A 107 16.20 -13.02 7.15
CA THR A 107 17.48 -13.59 7.62
C THR A 107 17.33 -14.37 8.94
N GLY A 108 16.20 -14.22 9.66
CA GLY A 108 16.06 -14.76 11.01
C GLY A 108 17.00 -14.11 12.03
N SER A 109 17.61 -12.98 11.67
CA SER A 109 18.59 -12.29 12.50
C SER A 109 17.90 -11.48 13.59
N LYS A 110 18.62 -11.25 14.68
CA LYS A 110 18.26 -10.27 15.70
C LYS A 110 18.93 -8.93 15.37
N PHE A 111 18.31 -7.84 15.82
CA PHE A 111 18.93 -6.52 15.71
C PHE A 111 20.29 -6.51 16.42
N SER A 112 21.32 -6.03 15.73
CA SER A 112 22.67 -5.86 16.24
C SER A 112 23.27 -4.57 15.70
N THR A 113 24.27 -4.06 16.38
CA THR A 113 25.10 -2.90 15.96
C THR A 113 26.46 -3.35 15.40
N ASP A 114 26.66 -4.64 15.21
CA ASP A 114 27.92 -5.19 14.70
C ASP A 114 28.15 -4.84 13.23
N ALA A 115 29.40 -4.78 12.81
CA ALA A 115 29.76 -4.49 11.42
C ALA A 115 29.17 -5.52 10.44
N ASN A 116 29.06 -6.79 10.83
CA ASN A 116 28.45 -7.85 10.02
C ASN A 116 26.95 -7.60 9.80
N PHE A 117 26.24 -7.04 10.78
CA PHE A 117 24.84 -6.66 10.61
C PHE A 117 24.69 -5.55 9.58
N GLY A 118 25.54 -4.51 9.66
CA GLY A 118 25.53 -3.40 8.70
C GLY A 118 25.87 -3.85 7.28
N SER A 119 26.88 -4.72 7.10
CA SER A 119 27.23 -5.28 5.79
C SER A 119 26.12 -6.17 5.23
N GLY A 120 25.47 -6.99 6.05
CA GLY A 120 24.34 -7.81 5.65
C GLY A 120 23.11 -6.96 5.23
N LEU A 121 22.87 -5.85 5.94
CA LEU A 121 21.81 -4.92 5.58
C LEU A 121 22.08 -4.22 4.24
N LEU A 122 23.34 -3.84 4.00
CA LEU A 122 23.76 -3.26 2.71
C LEU A 122 23.62 -4.30 1.58
N GLN A 123 24.08 -5.53 1.80
CA GLN A 123 23.95 -6.62 0.84
C GLN A 123 22.46 -6.89 0.52
N PHE A 124 21.59 -6.91 1.53
CA PHE A 124 20.15 -7.04 1.33
C PHE A 124 19.60 -5.90 0.46
N ALA A 125 20.05 -4.66 0.67
CA ALA A 125 19.62 -3.49 -0.10
C ALA A 125 20.07 -3.51 -1.56
N THR A 126 21.24 -4.09 -1.86
CA THR A 126 21.91 -3.97 -3.16
C THR A 126 21.94 -5.26 -3.99
N GLU A 127 21.82 -6.43 -3.37
CA GLU A 127 21.99 -7.72 -4.06
C GLU A 127 20.74 -8.61 -3.98
N VAL A 128 19.87 -8.39 -2.98
CA VAL A 128 18.64 -9.19 -2.84
C VAL A 128 17.48 -8.46 -3.50
N GLU A 129 16.80 -9.10 -4.45
CA GLU A 129 15.68 -8.50 -5.22
C GLU A 129 14.63 -7.83 -4.34
N LEU A 130 14.23 -8.46 -3.23
CA LEU A 130 13.26 -7.90 -2.28
C LEU A 130 13.80 -6.61 -1.63
N GLY A 131 15.05 -6.62 -1.21
CA GLY A 131 15.70 -5.45 -0.61
C GLY A 131 15.89 -4.31 -1.60
N GLN A 132 16.29 -4.61 -2.84
CA GLN A 132 16.40 -3.64 -3.93
C GLN A 132 15.05 -2.98 -4.22
N ALA A 133 13.97 -3.77 -4.32
CA ALA A 133 12.64 -3.25 -4.58
C ALA A 133 12.14 -2.35 -3.44
N LEU A 134 12.39 -2.72 -2.19
CA LEU A 134 12.06 -1.87 -1.03
C LEU A 134 12.87 -0.58 -1.02
N THR A 135 14.16 -0.64 -1.39
CA THR A 135 15.06 0.53 -1.48
C THR A 135 14.57 1.51 -2.55
N VAL A 136 14.23 1.00 -3.74
CA VAL A 136 13.69 1.83 -4.84
C VAL A 136 12.33 2.40 -4.44
N ASN A 137 11.47 1.62 -3.78
CA ASN A 137 10.17 2.10 -3.26
C ASN A 137 10.36 3.27 -2.27
N MET A 138 11.34 3.23 -1.38
CA MET A 138 11.66 4.31 -0.45
C MET A 138 12.22 5.55 -1.17
N ALA A 139 13.04 5.36 -2.20
CA ALA A 139 13.56 6.47 -3.01
C ALA A 139 12.41 7.22 -3.72
N PHE A 140 11.43 6.50 -4.26
CA PHE A 140 10.22 7.10 -4.82
C PHE A 140 9.34 7.78 -3.76
N ALA A 141 9.27 7.26 -2.53
CA ALA A 141 8.58 7.93 -1.44
C ALA A 141 9.20 9.30 -1.12
N ALA A 142 10.54 9.38 -1.05
CA ALA A 142 11.26 10.62 -0.84
C ALA A 142 11.05 11.60 -2.01
N LEU A 143 11.20 11.13 -3.25
CA LEU A 143 10.96 11.93 -4.46
C LEU A 143 9.53 12.48 -4.49
N THR A 144 8.54 11.63 -4.22
CA THR A 144 7.12 12.00 -4.20
C THR A 144 6.83 13.03 -3.12
N SER A 145 7.39 12.85 -1.92
CA SER A 145 7.22 13.82 -0.83
C SER A 145 7.74 15.20 -1.22
N PHE A 146 8.94 15.26 -1.79
CA PHE A 146 9.56 16.49 -2.25
C PHE A 146 8.79 17.12 -3.41
N ALA A 147 8.41 16.30 -4.41
CA ALA A 147 7.64 16.76 -5.55
C ALA A 147 6.27 17.33 -5.14
N ALA A 148 5.56 16.66 -4.21
CA ALA A 148 4.27 17.12 -3.70
C ALA A 148 4.39 18.42 -2.89
N LEU A 149 5.48 18.59 -2.13
CA LEU A 149 5.76 19.80 -1.36
C LEU A 149 5.99 21.01 -2.26
N LEU A 150 6.67 20.84 -3.38
CA LEU A 150 7.00 21.88 -4.35
C LEU A 150 5.92 22.08 -5.43
N ALA A 151 4.89 21.23 -5.46
CA ALA A 151 3.85 21.32 -6.48
C ALA A 151 2.99 22.57 -6.31
N THR A 152 2.87 23.35 -7.39
CA THR A 152 2.09 24.61 -7.44
C THR A 152 1.02 24.63 -8.52
N GLY A 153 1.02 23.65 -9.43
CA GLY A 153 0.09 23.57 -10.55
C GLY A 153 -0.09 22.14 -11.07
N LEU A 154 -0.88 21.98 -12.13
CA LEU A 154 -1.26 20.66 -12.64
C LEU A 154 -0.05 19.82 -13.07
N ARG A 155 0.92 20.41 -13.78
CA ARG A 155 2.09 19.65 -14.27
C ARG A 155 2.94 19.09 -13.14
N SER A 156 3.21 19.89 -12.11
CA SER A 156 3.97 19.43 -10.93
C SER A 156 3.19 18.43 -10.09
N THR A 157 1.87 18.57 -10.01
CA THR A 157 0.98 17.58 -9.35
C THR A 157 1.00 16.25 -10.11
N LEU A 158 0.93 16.27 -11.45
CA LEU A 158 1.04 15.06 -12.29
C LEU A 158 2.41 14.39 -12.12
N PHE A 159 3.50 15.16 -12.09
CA PHE A 159 4.83 14.61 -11.82
C PHE A 159 4.89 13.88 -10.47
N ALA A 160 4.36 14.49 -9.41
CA ALA A 160 4.29 13.86 -8.09
C ALA A 160 3.41 12.60 -8.10
N ALA A 161 2.27 12.62 -8.81
CA ALA A 161 1.39 11.46 -8.94
C ALA A 161 2.06 10.30 -9.69
N VAL A 162 2.72 10.60 -10.81
CA VAL A 162 3.49 9.60 -11.58
C VAL A 162 4.64 9.03 -10.75
N SER A 163 5.36 9.86 -9.99
CA SER A 163 6.41 9.39 -9.09
C SER A 163 5.86 8.44 -8.02
N ALA A 164 4.69 8.75 -7.44
CA ALA A 164 4.06 7.89 -6.45
C ALA A 164 3.65 6.54 -7.05
N LEU A 165 3.07 6.53 -8.24
CA LEU A 165 2.68 5.30 -8.95
C LEU A 165 3.90 4.48 -9.38
N ALA A 166 4.96 5.14 -9.87
CA ALA A 166 6.21 4.48 -10.24
C ALA A 166 6.86 3.76 -9.05
N GLY A 167 6.72 4.31 -7.84
CA GLY A 167 7.19 3.67 -6.60
C GLY A 167 6.50 2.34 -6.27
N LEU A 168 5.35 2.02 -6.88
CA LEU A 168 4.67 0.73 -6.71
C LEU A 168 5.24 -0.36 -7.63
N VAL A 169 5.86 0.01 -8.75
CA VAL A 169 6.34 -0.93 -9.77
C VAL A 169 7.33 -1.96 -9.20
N PRO A 170 8.36 -1.58 -8.43
CA PRO A 170 9.30 -2.56 -7.90
C PRO A 170 8.63 -3.62 -7.03
N LEU A 171 7.60 -3.25 -6.26
CA LEU A 171 6.86 -4.18 -5.40
C LEU A 171 6.01 -5.18 -6.20
N ALA A 172 5.57 -4.81 -7.40
CA ALA A 172 4.85 -5.71 -8.30
C ALA A 172 5.78 -6.77 -8.90
N LEU A 173 7.02 -6.39 -9.21
CA LEU A 173 8.01 -7.25 -9.86
C LEU A 173 8.51 -8.39 -8.94
N ILE A 174 8.56 -8.17 -7.63
CA ILE A 174 8.99 -9.18 -6.63
C ILE A 174 7.86 -10.07 -6.12
N GLY A 175 6.65 -9.96 -6.68
CA GLY A 175 5.52 -10.82 -6.31
C GLY A 175 5.87 -12.31 -6.52
N HIS A 176 5.31 -13.19 -5.69
CA HIS A 176 5.56 -14.63 -5.51
C HIS A 176 5.50 -15.52 -6.78
N ALA A 177 5.63 -14.98 -7.95
CA ALA A 177 5.52 -15.65 -9.23
C ALA A 177 6.88 -15.93 -9.90
N ALA A 178 7.98 -15.61 -9.26
CA ALA A 178 9.31 -15.95 -9.77
C ALA A 178 9.46 -17.47 -9.85
N GLY A 179 9.35 -18.02 -11.06
CA GLY A 179 9.59 -19.44 -11.34
C GLY A 179 8.39 -20.32 -11.70
N THR A 180 7.16 -19.77 -11.89
CA THR A 180 6.00 -20.53 -12.34
C THR A 180 5.61 -20.21 -13.78
N THR A 181 5.05 -21.19 -14.49
CA THR A 181 4.32 -20.96 -15.76
C THR A 181 3.21 -19.92 -15.49
N GLY A 182 3.29 -18.75 -16.11
CA GLY A 182 2.37 -17.63 -15.85
C GLY A 182 2.96 -16.44 -15.08
N HIS A 183 4.30 -16.40 -14.94
CA HIS A 183 5.02 -15.32 -14.25
C HIS A 183 4.59 -13.90 -14.71
N ASP A 184 4.54 -13.66 -16.01
CA ASP A 184 4.16 -12.35 -16.56
C ASP A 184 2.73 -11.96 -16.19
N MET A 185 1.81 -12.93 -16.21
CA MET A 185 0.40 -12.69 -15.83
C MET A 185 0.27 -12.39 -14.34
N ALA A 186 1.06 -13.04 -13.49
CA ALA A 186 1.06 -12.80 -12.05
C ALA A 186 1.64 -11.43 -11.70
N VAL A 187 2.76 -11.04 -12.31
CA VAL A 187 3.40 -9.72 -12.13
C VAL A 187 2.46 -8.61 -12.62
N ASN A 188 1.91 -8.74 -13.82
CA ASN A 188 1.02 -7.75 -14.39
C ASN A 188 -0.28 -7.61 -13.58
N SER A 189 -0.89 -8.71 -13.13
CA SER A 189 -2.10 -8.66 -12.31
C SER A 189 -1.83 -8.02 -10.95
N MET A 190 -0.69 -8.31 -10.31
CA MET A 190 -0.30 -7.71 -9.03
C MET A 190 -0.02 -6.21 -9.19
N GLY A 191 0.69 -5.80 -10.24
CA GLY A 191 0.96 -4.39 -10.53
C GLY A 191 -0.32 -3.60 -10.75
N LEU A 192 -1.22 -4.10 -11.60
CA LEU A 192 -2.53 -3.50 -11.83
C LEU A 192 -3.35 -3.43 -10.55
N HIS A 193 -3.34 -4.49 -9.75
CA HIS A 193 -4.04 -4.52 -8.46
C HIS A 193 -3.53 -3.46 -7.50
N LEU A 194 -2.21 -3.34 -7.32
CA LEU A 194 -1.60 -2.35 -6.43
C LEU A 194 -1.93 -0.92 -6.86
N VAL A 195 -1.83 -0.61 -8.14
CA VAL A 195 -2.17 0.71 -8.69
C VAL A 195 -3.66 0.99 -8.51
N ALA A 196 -4.53 0.07 -8.90
CA ALA A 196 -5.96 0.26 -8.84
C ALA A 196 -6.47 0.42 -7.41
N VAL A 197 -6.04 -0.44 -6.48
CA VAL A 197 -6.47 -0.38 -5.07
C VAL A 197 -5.97 0.88 -4.37
N THR A 198 -4.77 1.36 -4.69
CA THR A 198 -4.25 2.60 -4.10
C THR A 198 -4.99 3.83 -4.61
N ILE A 199 -5.37 3.86 -5.90
CA ILE A 199 -6.20 4.94 -6.46
C ILE A 199 -7.61 4.89 -5.85
N TRP A 200 -8.21 3.70 -5.78
CA TRP A 200 -9.56 3.53 -5.28
C TRP A 200 -9.66 3.87 -3.78
N VAL A 201 -8.93 3.16 -2.93
CA VAL A 201 -8.98 3.36 -1.47
C VAL A 201 -8.44 4.73 -1.09
N GLY A 202 -7.32 5.13 -1.68
CA GLY A 202 -6.70 6.42 -1.41
C GLY A 202 -7.57 7.61 -1.84
N GLY A 203 -8.21 7.51 -3.01
CA GLY A 203 -9.14 8.52 -3.48
C GLY A 203 -10.39 8.63 -2.61
N LEU A 204 -10.91 7.49 -2.09
CA LEU A 204 -12.02 7.48 -1.15
C LEU A 204 -11.66 8.17 0.18
N ILE A 205 -10.46 7.89 0.70
CA ILE A 205 -9.94 8.56 1.90
C ILE A 205 -9.80 10.07 1.67
N GLU A 206 -9.22 10.47 0.53
CA GLU A 206 -9.09 11.88 0.17
C GLU A 206 -10.44 12.57 0.01
N LEU A 207 -11.41 11.93 -0.65
CA LEU A 207 -12.77 12.43 -0.74
C LEU A 207 -13.40 12.64 0.65
N GLY A 208 -13.16 11.70 1.58
CA GLY A 208 -13.58 11.84 2.97
C GLY A 208 -13.02 13.09 3.66
N PHE A 209 -11.78 13.48 3.36
CA PHE A 209 -11.21 14.74 3.84
C PHE A 209 -11.85 15.98 3.21
N GLN A 210 -12.44 15.85 2.03
CA GLN A 210 -13.08 16.94 1.28
C GLN A 210 -14.58 17.08 1.52
N LEU A 211 -15.25 16.22 2.31
CA LEU A 211 -16.69 16.22 2.56
C LEU A 211 -17.27 17.58 3.04
N ARG A 212 -16.44 18.45 3.59
CA ARG A 212 -16.82 19.79 4.06
C ARG A 212 -16.41 20.92 3.12
N SER A 213 -15.88 20.60 1.93
CA SER A 213 -15.62 21.61 0.91
C SER A 213 -16.91 21.95 0.16
N ASP A 214 -17.05 23.21 -0.26
CA ASP A 214 -18.24 23.67 -1.00
C ASP A 214 -18.45 22.88 -2.30
N ASN A 215 -17.38 22.30 -2.84
CA ASN A 215 -17.39 21.57 -4.11
C ASN A 215 -17.39 20.03 -3.94
N TRP A 216 -17.70 19.51 -2.73
CA TRP A 216 -17.57 18.06 -2.46
C TRP A 216 -18.42 17.20 -3.40
N GLN A 217 -19.60 17.66 -3.81
CA GLN A 217 -20.48 16.92 -4.73
C GLN A 217 -19.88 16.78 -6.13
N ILE A 218 -19.23 17.84 -6.62
CA ILE A 218 -18.52 17.82 -7.92
C ILE A 218 -17.32 16.86 -7.83
N LEU A 219 -16.59 16.90 -6.73
CA LEU A 219 -15.46 16.01 -6.46
C LEU A 219 -15.92 14.56 -6.38
N ALA A 220 -17.01 14.29 -5.65
CA ALA A 220 -17.60 12.96 -5.54
C ALA A 220 -18.02 12.42 -6.91
N LYS A 221 -18.69 13.24 -7.76
CA LYS A 221 -19.09 12.83 -9.11
C LYS A 221 -17.88 12.50 -10.00
N ARG A 222 -16.83 13.34 -9.98
CA ARG A 222 -15.59 13.09 -10.74
C ARG A 222 -14.87 11.85 -10.24
N TYR A 223 -14.76 11.71 -8.93
CA TYR A 223 -14.13 10.55 -8.31
C TYR A 223 -14.91 9.26 -8.58
N SER A 224 -16.25 9.28 -8.58
CA SER A 224 -17.09 8.11 -8.83
C SER A 224 -16.77 7.41 -10.15
N THR A 225 -16.51 8.16 -11.22
CA THR A 225 -16.09 7.59 -12.50
C THR A 225 -14.73 6.89 -12.40
N LEU A 226 -13.75 7.53 -11.74
CA LEU A 226 -12.42 6.96 -11.51
C LEU A 226 -12.51 5.75 -10.57
N ALA A 227 -13.32 5.85 -9.51
CA ALA A 227 -13.53 4.80 -8.53
C ALA A 227 -14.13 3.54 -9.16
N LEU A 228 -15.13 3.68 -10.04
CA LEU A 228 -15.73 2.55 -10.74
C LEU A 228 -14.71 1.81 -11.60
N PHE A 229 -13.89 2.54 -12.36
CA PHE A 229 -12.84 1.93 -13.17
C PHE A 229 -11.78 1.25 -12.29
N ALA A 230 -11.28 1.93 -11.25
CA ALA A 230 -10.29 1.38 -10.34
C ALA A 230 -10.84 0.18 -9.55
N PHE A 231 -12.12 0.19 -9.14
CA PHE A 231 -12.81 -0.93 -8.53
C PHE A 231 -12.85 -2.15 -9.49
N ALA A 232 -13.28 -1.94 -10.74
CA ALA A 232 -13.34 -3.02 -11.72
C ALA A 232 -11.97 -3.66 -11.97
N VAL A 233 -10.92 -2.83 -12.13
CA VAL A 233 -9.54 -3.32 -12.27
C VAL A 233 -9.08 -4.06 -11.02
N THR A 234 -9.39 -3.55 -9.81
CA THR A 234 -9.06 -4.21 -8.53
C THR A 234 -9.75 -5.58 -8.43
N ALA A 235 -11.03 -5.65 -8.81
CA ALA A 235 -11.78 -6.90 -8.77
C ALA A 235 -11.21 -7.94 -9.74
N VAL A 236 -11.03 -7.56 -11.01
CA VAL A 236 -10.52 -8.48 -12.06
C VAL A 236 -9.10 -8.95 -11.74
N SER A 237 -8.19 -8.03 -11.39
CA SER A 237 -6.81 -8.37 -11.03
C SER A 237 -6.72 -9.19 -9.75
N GLY A 238 -7.58 -8.91 -8.77
CA GLY A 238 -7.67 -9.69 -7.53
C GLY A 238 -8.15 -11.12 -7.77
N VAL A 239 -9.15 -11.31 -8.63
CA VAL A 239 -9.62 -12.66 -9.05
C VAL A 239 -8.52 -13.37 -9.81
N ALA A 240 -7.86 -12.72 -10.78
CA ALA A 240 -6.75 -13.31 -11.52
C ALA A 240 -5.62 -13.78 -10.59
N ALA A 241 -5.22 -12.94 -9.64
CA ALA A 241 -4.20 -13.31 -8.64
C ALA A 241 -4.63 -14.45 -7.71
N ALA A 242 -5.93 -14.53 -7.38
CA ALA A 242 -6.47 -15.64 -6.57
C ALA A 242 -6.50 -16.96 -7.36
N MET A 243 -6.90 -16.94 -8.65
CA MET A 243 -6.92 -18.11 -9.50
C MET A 243 -5.54 -18.76 -9.70
N LEU A 244 -4.47 -17.97 -9.75
CA LEU A 244 -3.10 -18.46 -9.82
C LEU A 244 -2.67 -19.24 -8.56
N ARG A 245 -3.34 -19.02 -7.43
CA ARG A 245 -3.02 -19.66 -6.13
C ARG A 245 -3.99 -20.79 -5.77
N ILE A 246 -5.24 -20.69 -6.22
CA ILE A 246 -6.27 -21.71 -5.99
C ILE A 246 -6.21 -22.71 -7.15
N VAL A 247 -5.31 -23.67 -7.08
CA VAL A 247 -5.17 -24.73 -8.10
C VAL A 247 -6.30 -25.77 -7.98
N GLU A 248 -6.83 -25.98 -6.78
CA GLU A 248 -7.92 -26.94 -6.53
C GLU A 248 -8.97 -26.34 -5.57
N VAL A 249 -10.24 -26.70 -5.77
CA VAL A 249 -11.38 -26.22 -4.96
C VAL A 249 -11.21 -26.48 -3.45
N LYS A 250 -10.50 -27.54 -3.06
CA LYS A 250 -10.23 -27.83 -1.63
C LYS A 250 -9.47 -26.70 -0.92
N TYR A 251 -8.65 -25.90 -1.65
CA TYR A 251 -7.91 -24.79 -1.05
C TYR A 251 -8.80 -23.61 -0.67
N ILE A 252 -10.03 -23.52 -1.19
CA ILE A 252 -11.01 -22.51 -0.79
C ILE A 252 -11.39 -22.66 0.69
N PHE A 253 -11.40 -23.89 1.21
CA PHE A 253 -11.76 -24.18 2.61
C PHE A 253 -10.58 -24.10 3.57
N THR A 254 -9.40 -23.74 3.11
CA THR A 254 -8.27 -23.43 3.98
C THR A 254 -8.42 -22.06 4.62
N GLN A 255 -7.68 -21.80 5.71
CA GLN A 255 -7.66 -20.47 6.36
C GLN A 255 -7.35 -19.34 5.36
N TRP A 256 -6.44 -19.58 4.42
CA TRP A 256 -6.12 -18.63 3.35
C TRP A 256 -7.31 -18.42 2.39
N GLY A 257 -7.96 -19.49 1.95
CA GLY A 257 -9.11 -19.40 1.07
C GLY A 257 -10.30 -18.68 1.71
N ILE A 258 -10.56 -18.91 3.00
CA ILE A 258 -11.59 -18.19 3.76
C ILE A 258 -11.29 -16.70 3.83
N LEU A 259 -10.02 -16.30 4.06
CA LEU A 259 -9.63 -14.89 4.03
C LEU A 259 -9.76 -14.27 2.63
N ALA A 260 -9.46 -15.04 1.59
CA ALA A 260 -9.67 -14.60 0.20
C ALA A 260 -11.16 -14.37 -0.10
N LEU A 261 -12.03 -15.29 0.32
CA LEU A 261 -13.49 -15.14 0.21
C LEU A 261 -14.01 -13.94 1.01
N ALA A 262 -13.52 -13.73 2.24
CA ALA A 262 -13.88 -12.56 3.04
C ALA A 262 -13.53 -11.25 2.31
N LYS A 263 -12.37 -11.17 1.63
CA LYS A 263 -11.99 -10.01 0.80
C LYS A 263 -12.96 -9.81 -0.37
N VAL A 264 -13.39 -10.88 -1.04
CA VAL A 264 -14.37 -10.80 -2.13
C VAL A 264 -15.71 -10.27 -1.60
N VAL A 265 -16.19 -10.79 -0.47
CA VAL A 265 -17.44 -10.32 0.15
C VAL A 265 -17.35 -8.83 0.50
N ILE A 266 -16.25 -8.40 1.15
CA ILE A 266 -16.02 -6.98 1.46
C ILE A 266 -16.00 -6.14 0.19
N LEU A 267 -15.33 -6.61 -0.87
CA LEU A 267 -15.26 -5.92 -2.15
C LEU A 267 -16.65 -5.74 -2.76
N VAL A 268 -17.48 -6.80 -2.77
CA VAL A 268 -18.87 -6.75 -3.28
C VAL A 268 -19.70 -5.76 -2.46
N VAL A 269 -19.63 -5.83 -1.13
CA VAL A 269 -20.36 -4.89 -0.25
C VAL A 269 -19.96 -3.44 -0.55
N LEU A 270 -18.66 -3.16 -0.68
CA LEU A 270 -18.17 -1.82 -1.00
C LEU A 270 -18.51 -1.35 -2.41
N GLY A 271 -18.73 -2.27 -3.35
CA GLY A 271 -19.12 -1.95 -4.73
C GLY A 271 -20.62 -1.67 -4.91
N VAL A 272 -21.46 -2.05 -3.95
CA VAL A 272 -22.91 -1.81 -3.98
C VAL A 272 -23.25 -0.41 -3.42
N PHE A 273 -22.40 0.18 -2.60
CA PHE A 273 -22.57 1.52 -2.00
C PHE A 273 -21.74 2.57 -2.74
#